data_d6f89dd3147be0aad380c41efdcfa6ac
#
_entry.id   d6f89dd3147be0aad380c41efdcfa6ac
#
_cell.length_a   1.000
_cell.length_b   1.000
_cell.length_c   1.000
_cell.angle_alpha   90.00
_cell.angle_beta   90.00
_cell.angle_gamma   90.00
#
_symmetry.space_group_name_H-M   'P 1'
#
loop_
_entity.id
_entity.type
_entity.pdbx_description
1 polymer ?
#
loop_
_entity_poly.entity_id
_entity_poly.type
_entity_poly.pdbx_seq_one_letter_code
_entity_poly.pdbx_strand_id
1 'polypeptide(L)'
;MKYKDMKQAVNLLYNEWNLGKKESGASGNICAWIYLMQILEETEKIVTHKEKDKLVGFCGYSKNSSNKHILRKKFYTIIKKLLYKSKKIKDKKALKEYSDNYDYLPEELSNYFDGEVSILIVDKNYRGKSVGKKLLLETFELAKKDGMSRLQILTDESCNYKFYEICGCKKIYETIIENREYGKLESEENEKAYIYEKILK
;
A
#
# COMPACT_ATOMS: atom_id res chain seq x y z
N MET A 1 -4.63 5.71 13.11
CA MET A 1 -3.22 6.16 13.29
C MET A 1 -3.22 7.56 13.90
N LYS A 2 -2.36 7.86 14.89
CA LYS A 2 -2.22 9.21 15.48
C LYS A 2 -1.44 10.12 14.52
N TYR A 3 -1.64 11.45 14.59
CA TYR A 3 -0.97 12.40 13.70
C TYR A 3 0.57 12.31 13.74
N LYS A 4 1.16 12.12 14.94
CA LYS A 4 2.61 11.88 15.11
C LYS A 4 3.08 10.66 14.29
N ASP A 5 2.27 9.60 14.28
CA ASP A 5 2.59 8.36 13.56
C ASP A 5 2.40 8.54 12.04
N MET A 6 1.41 9.36 11.62
CA MET A 6 1.21 9.68 10.20
C MET A 6 2.41 10.41 9.60
N LYS A 7 3.00 11.37 10.34
CA LYS A 7 4.26 12.01 9.88
C LYS A 7 5.40 11.01 9.71
N GLN A 8 5.52 10.07 10.63
CA GLN A 8 6.56 9.04 10.53
C GLN A 8 6.26 8.05 9.39
N ALA A 9 4.98 7.68 9.18
CA ALA A 9 4.56 6.85 8.06
C ALA A 9 4.85 7.51 6.71
N VAL A 10 4.57 8.81 6.57
CA VAL A 10 4.94 9.58 5.37
C VAL A 10 6.45 9.55 5.12
N ASN A 11 7.26 9.69 6.17
CA ASN A 11 8.72 9.61 6.03
C ASN A 11 9.18 8.20 5.60
N LEU A 12 8.53 7.13 6.09
CA LEU A 12 8.79 5.77 5.63
C LEU A 12 8.46 5.62 4.14
N LEU A 13 7.27 6.02 3.72
CA LEU A 13 6.84 5.99 2.31
C LEU A 13 7.79 6.79 1.41
N TYR A 14 8.16 7.98 1.84
CA TYR A 14 9.09 8.83 1.09
C TYR A 14 10.48 8.20 0.93
N ASN A 15 11.01 7.57 1.99
CA ASN A 15 12.37 7.05 2.00
C ASN A 15 12.50 5.65 1.39
N GLU A 16 11.50 4.78 1.59
CA GLU A 16 11.57 3.39 1.16
C GLU A 16 11.03 3.18 -0.27
N TRP A 17 10.06 3.99 -0.69
CA TRP A 17 9.42 3.89 -2.00
C TRP A 17 9.65 5.11 -2.89
N ASN A 18 10.54 6.01 -2.49
CA ASN A 18 10.87 7.23 -3.22
C ASN A 18 9.65 8.12 -3.59
N LEU A 19 8.53 7.94 -2.89
CA LEU A 19 7.30 8.69 -3.17
C LEU A 19 7.50 10.19 -2.89
N GLY A 20 7.33 11.00 -3.92
CA GLY A 20 7.51 12.46 -3.84
C GLY A 20 8.87 12.94 -4.36
N LYS A 21 9.70 12.08 -4.94
CA LYS A 21 10.85 12.46 -5.76
C LYS A 21 10.40 12.94 -7.15
N LYS A 22 11.35 13.30 -8.01
CA LYS A 22 11.06 13.89 -9.34
C LYS A 22 10.06 13.08 -10.17
N GLU A 23 10.13 11.76 -10.00
CA GLU A 23 9.37 10.76 -10.75
C GLU A 23 7.85 10.90 -10.57
N SER A 24 7.35 11.38 -9.44
CA SER A 24 5.92 11.50 -9.16
C SER A 24 5.26 12.81 -9.63
N GLY A 25 5.92 13.62 -10.46
CA GLY A 25 5.40 14.94 -10.87
C GLY A 25 5.18 15.90 -9.70
N ALA A 26 5.73 15.58 -8.53
CA ALA A 26 5.57 16.35 -7.30
C ALA A 26 6.92 16.55 -6.61
N SER A 27 7.03 17.57 -5.75
CA SER A 27 8.22 17.85 -4.97
C SER A 27 8.00 17.68 -3.48
N GLY A 28 9.06 17.32 -2.77
CA GLY A 28 9.01 17.03 -1.34
C GLY A 28 8.19 15.75 -1.09
N ASN A 29 7.63 15.63 0.09
CA ASN A 29 6.88 14.44 0.51
C ASN A 29 5.36 14.53 0.26
N ILE A 30 4.92 15.43 -0.62
CA ILE A 30 3.49 15.62 -0.90
C ILE A 30 2.84 14.37 -1.50
N CYS A 31 3.56 13.68 -2.37
CA CYS A 31 3.10 12.42 -2.96
C CYS A 31 2.92 11.34 -1.87
N ALA A 32 3.89 11.21 -0.96
CA ALA A 32 3.79 10.28 0.16
C ALA A 32 2.61 10.61 1.10
N TRP A 33 2.28 11.91 1.29
CA TRP A 33 1.07 12.30 2.01
C TRP A 33 -0.20 11.91 1.26
N ILE A 34 -0.28 12.15 -0.04
CA ILE A 34 -1.44 11.79 -0.87
C ILE A 34 -1.66 10.28 -0.82
N TYR A 35 -0.60 9.51 -1.00
CA TYR A 35 -0.64 8.05 -0.94
C TYR A 35 -1.07 7.54 0.44
N LEU A 36 -0.53 8.10 1.53
CA LEU A 36 -0.99 7.74 2.87
C LEU A 36 -2.48 8.06 3.07
N MET A 37 -2.99 9.19 2.56
CA MET A 37 -4.41 9.51 2.67
C MET A 37 -5.27 8.51 1.90
N GLN A 38 -4.82 8.05 0.73
CA GLN A 38 -5.50 7.01 -0.04
C GLN A 38 -5.55 5.69 0.75
N ILE A 39 -4.43 5.24 1.26
CA ILE A 39 -4.37 4.04 2.10
C ILE A 39 -5.30 4.17 3.31
N LEU A 40 -5.29 5.30 4.03
CA LEU A 40 -6.13 5.50 5.21
C LEU A 40 -7.62 5.61 4.87
N GLU A 41 -7.97 6.06 3.66
CA GLU A 41 -9.34 6.10 3.15
C GLU A 41 -9.90 4.69 2.98
N GLU A 42 -9.13 3.76 2.45
CA GLU A 42 -9.54 2.41 2.09
C GLU A 42 -9.36 1.40 3.23
N THR A 43 -8.32 1.58 4.04
CA THR A 43 -7.91 0.62 5.06
C THR A 43 -8.89 0.55 6.24
N GLU A 44 -9.28 -0.66 6.60
CA GLU A 44 -10.14 -0.95 7.74
C GLU A 44 -9.38 -0.78 9.06
N LYS A 45 -8.25 -1.45 9.19
CA LYS A 45 -7.35 -1.37 10.37
C LYS A 45 -5.89 -1.34 9.95
N ILE A 46 -5.07 -0.73 10.79
CA ILE A 46 -3.61 -0.64 10.63
C ILE A 46 -2.93 -1.14 11.89
N VAL A 47 -2.03 -2.08 11.71
CA VAL A 47 -1.05 -2.55 12.71
C VAL A 47 0.22 -1.72 12.56
N THR A 48 0.80 -1.28 13.67
CA THR A 48 2.03 -0.50 13.68
C THR A 48 3.07 -1.15 14.57
N HIS A 49 4.32 -1.17 14.13
CA HIS A 49 5.44 -1.59 14.97
C HIS A 49 6.33 -0.40 15.30
N LYS A 50 6.67 -0.24 16.57
CA LYS A 50 7.51 0.86 17.06
C LYS A 50 8.68 0.31 17.87
N GLU A 51 9.83 0.92 17.65
CA GLU A 51 10.99 0.77 18.52
C GLU A 51 11.15 2.07 19.32
N LYS A 52 10.95 1.98 20.63
CA LYS A 52 10.76 3.15 21.49
C LYS A 52 9.62 4.03 20.94
N ASP A 53 9.90 5.25 20.51
CA ASP A 53 8.92 6.19 19.95
C ASP A 53 8.96 6.29 18.41
N LYS A 54 9.85 5.53 17.76
CA LYS A 54 10.03 5.53 16.30
C LYS A 54 9.12 4.48 15.66
N LEU A 55 8.29 4.91 14.71
CA LEU A 55 7.56 3.99 13.83
C LEU A 55 8.54 3.35 12.85
N VAL A 56 8.72 2.05 12.94
CA VAL A 56 9.66 1.30 12.10
C VAL A 56 8.98 0.44 11.04
N GLY A 57 7.65 0.32 11.11
CA GLY A 57 6.86 -0.35 10.09
C GLY A 57 5.37 -0.33 10.40
N PHE A 58 4.56 -0.55 9.39
CA PHE A 58 3.12 -0.73 9.54
C PHE A 58 2.56 -1.60 8.41
N CYS A 59 1.43 -2.23 8.71
CA CYS A 59 0.67 -3.06 7.78
C CYS A 59 -0.81 -2.75 7.95
N GLY A 60 -1.57 -2.75 6.88
CA GLY A 60 -3.01 -2.51 6.91
C GLY A 60 -3.77 -3.42 5.97
N TYR A 61 -5.08 -3.57 6.20
CA TYR A 61 -5.97 -4.28 5.29
C TYR A 61 -7.25 -3.50 5.03
N SER A 62 -7.80 -3.66 3.84
CA SER A 62 -9.13 -3.22 3.45
C SER A 62 -10.12 -4.39 3.43
N LYS A 63 -11.42 -4.08 3.42
CA LYS A 63 -12.51 -5.03 3.28
C LYS A 63 -13.43 -4.57 2.16
N ASN A 64 -13.67 -5.43 1.17
CA ASN A 64 -14.41 -5.08 -0.05
C ASN A 64 -15.86 -4.61 0.20
N SER A 65 -16.53 -5.15 1.20
CA SER A 65 -17.94 -4.84 1.51
C SER A 65 -18.13 -3.94 2.73
N SER A 66 -17.11 -3.16 3.12
CA SER A 66 -17.21 -2.34 4.33
C SER A 66 -17.84 -0.98 4.09
N ASN A 67 -19.04 -0.79 4.64
CA ASN A 67 -19.65 0.54 4.83
C ASN A 67 -19.28 1.17 6.18
N LYS A 68 -18.40 0.53 6.95
CA LYS A 68 -17.91 1.08 8.23
C LYS A 68 -17.05 2.31 7.98
N HIS A 69 -17.11 3.26 8.91
CA HIS A 69 -16.24 4.43 8.92
C HIS A 69 -16.42 5.43 7.75
N ILE A 70 -17.64 5.58 7.21
CA ILE A 70 -17.94 6.53 6.12
C ILE A 70 -17.42 7.95 6.42
N LEU A 71 -17.58 8.43 7.64
CA LEU A 71 -17.08 9.76 8.03
C LEU A 71 -15.55 9.85 7.97
N ARG A 72 -14.86 8.78 8.40
CA ARG A 72 -13.40 8.69 8.32
C ARG A 72 -12.93 8.67 6.86
N LYS A 73 -13.59 7.88 6.00
CA LYS A 73 -13.31 7.84 4.56
C LYS A 73 -13.46 9.23 3.95
N LYS A 74 -14.61 9.89 4.17
CA LYS A 74 -14.86 11.27 3.69
C LYS A 74 -13.78 12.26 4.17
N PHE A 75 -13.36 12.17 5.43
CA PHE A 75 -12.32 13.04 5.98
C PHE A 75 -11.00 12.88 5.20
N TYR A 76 -10.53 11.65 4.97
CA TYR A 76 -9.30 11.41 4.20
C TYR A 76 -9.45 11.80 2.72
N THR A 77 -10.60 11.55 2.11
CA THR A 77 -10.92 12.04 0.75
C THR A 77 -10.77 13.57 0.66
N ILE A 78 -11.29 14.31 1.63
CA ILE A 78 -11.19 15.79 1.64
C ILE A 78 -9.73 16.22 1.76
N ILE A 79 -8.97 15.63 2.68
CA ILE A 79 -7.55 15.97 2.84
C ILE A 79 -6.78 15.63 1.55
N LYS A 80 -6.99 14.45 0.97
CA LYS A 80 -6.38 14.05 -0.30
C LYS A 80 -6.65 15.09 -1.40
N LYS A 81 -7.92 15.51 -1.56
CA LYS A 81 -8.30 16.56 -2.53
C LYS A 81 -7.63 17.90 -2.28
N LEU A 82 -7.45 18.29 -1.01
CA LEU A 82 -6.73 19.52 -0.65
C LEU A 82 -5.23 19.42 -0.98
N LEU A 83 -4.62 18.26 -0.71
CA LEU A 83 -3.22 18.00 -1.05
C LEU A 83 -2.98 18.08 -2.57
N TYR A 84 -3.90 17.56 -3.40
CA TYR A 84 -3.82 17.68 -4.86
C TYR A 84 -3.85 19.13 -5.38
N LYS A 85 -4.33 20.09 -4.57
CA LYS A 85 -4.27 21.53 -4.92
C LYS A 85 -2.90 22.16 -4.64
N SER A 86 -1.96 21.41 -4.05
CA SER A 86 -0.63 21.93 -3.70
C SER A 86 0.12 22.42 -4.94
N LYS A 87 0.79 23.56 -4.81
CA LYS A 87 1.73 24.10 -5.81
C LYS A 87 3.00 23.23 -5.99
N LYS A 88 3.23 22.28 -5.10
CA LYS A 88 4.34 21.31 -5.20
C LYS A 88 4.09 20.24 -6.25
N ILE A 89 2.85 20.08 -6.71
CA ILE A 89 2.50 19.16 -7.78
C ILE A 89 2.56 19.93 -9.09
N LYS A 90 3.57 19.63 -9.89
CA LYS A 90 3.82 20.28 -11.19
C LYS A 90 2.98 19.62 -12.27
N ASP A 91 2.87 18.31 -12.24
CA ASP A 91 2.10 17.51 -13.18
C ASP A 91 1.09 16.62 -12.45
N LYS A 92 -0.17 17.07 -12.47
CA LYS A 92 -1.28 16.34 -11.83
C LYS A 92 -1.71 15.10 -12.62
N LYS A 93 -1.49 15.13 -13.94
CA LYS A 93 -1.86 14.02 -14.82
C LYS A 93 -0.89 12.86 -14.57
N ALA A 94 0.42 13.13 -14.59
CA ALA A 94 1.45 12.12 -14.27
C ALA A 94 1.25 11.51 -12.89
N LEU A 95 0.94 12.33 -11.88
CA LEU A 95 0.67 11.80 -10.53
C LEU A 95 -0.56 10.89 -10.48
N LYS A 96 -1.60 11.19 -11.25
CA LYS A 96 -2.78 10.33 -11.34
C LYS A 96 -2.48 9.04 -12.08
N GLU A 97 -1.81 9.11 -13.22
CA GLU A 97 -1.38 7.95 -13.99
C GLU A 97 -0.49 7.01 -13.15
N TYR A 98 0.42 7.55 -12.36
CA TYR A 98 1.23 6.77 -11.42
C TYR A 98 0.36 6.04 -10.38
N SER A 99 -0.69 6.67 -9.88
CA SER A 99 -1.64 6.05 -8.93
C SER A 99 -2.49 4.95 -9.57
N ASP A 100 -2.87 5.11 -10.83
CA ASP A 100 -3.77 4.19 -11.54
C ASP A 100 -3.04 2.94 -12.07
N ASN A 101 -1.71 2.95 -12.16
CA ASN A 101 -0.92 1.84 -12.73
C ASN A 101 -0.85 0.58 -11.85
N TYR A 102 -1.30 0.63 -10.60
CA TYR A 102 -1.25 -0.50 -9.67
C TYR A 102 -2.56 -1.29 -9.56
N ASP A 103 -3.55 -1.00 -10.41
CA ASP A 103 -4.80 -1.78 -10.46
C ASP A 103 -4.71 -2.83 -11.59
N TYR A 104 -4.10 -3.98 -11.26
CA TYR A 104 -3.95 -5.11 -12.18
C TYR A 104 -4.72 -6.36 -11.74
N LEU A 105 -5.71 -6.18 -10.86
CA LEU A 105 -6.55 -7.29 -10.45
C LEU A 105 -7.44 -7.75 -11.61
N PRO A 106 -7.35 -9.02 -12.05
CA PRO A 106 -8.23 -9.56 -13.08
C PRO A 106 -9.69 -9.49 -12.64
N GLU A 107 -10.60 -9.22 -13.57
CA GLU A 107 -12.03 -9.09 -13.29
C GLU A 107 -12.61 -10.38 -12.65
N GLU A 108 -12.10 -11.54 -13.06
CA GLU A 108 -12.50 -12.86 -12.54
C GLU A 108 -12.18 -13.01 -11.03
N LEU A 109 -11.19 -12.29 -10.55
CA LEU A 109 -10.77 -12.30 -9.14
C LEU A 109 -11.39 -11.18 -8.31
N SER A 110 -12.11 -10.25 -8.91
CA SER A 110 -12.67 -9.07 -8.24
C SER A 110 -13.58 -9.41 -7.04
N ASN A 111 -14.33 -10.51 -7.13
CA ASN A 111 -15.24 -10.98 -6.08
C ASN A 111 -14.71 -12.22 -5.33
N TYR A 112 -13.50 -12.65 -5.61
CA TYR A 112 -12.92 -13.86 -5.02
C TYR A 112 -12.38 -13.62 -3.61
N PHE A 113 -12.00 -12.40 -3.28
CA PHE A 113 -11.43 -12.02 -2.01
C PHE A 113 -12.42 -11.21 -1.16
N ASP A 114 -12.31 -11.34 0.17
CA ASP A 114 -13.07 -10.53 1.12
C ASP A 114 -12.43 -9.14 1.33
N GLY A 115 -11.16 -9.02 0.98
CA GLY A 115 -10.36 -7.80 1.12
C GLY A 115 -8.92 -8.01 0.70
N GLU A 116 -8.09 -7.02 1.00
CA GLU A 116 -6.68 -7.03 0.61
C GLU A 116 -5.77 -6.53 1.73
N VAL A 117 -4.50 -6.91 1.70
CA VAL A 117 -3.44 -6.22 2.45
C VAL A 117 -3.10 -4.94 1.70
N SER A 118 -3.66 -3.82 2.17
CA SER A 118 -3.56 -2.52 1.50
C SER A 118 -2.15 -1.94 1.51
N ILE A 119 -1.34 -2.33 2.49
CA ILE A 119 0.05 -1.87 2.64
C ILE A 119 0.82 -2.74 3.62
N LEU A 120 2.09 -3.00 3.30
CA LEU A 120 3.10 -3.48 4.24
C LEU A 120 4.41 -2.74 3.97
N ILE A 121 4.89 -1.98 4.94
CA ILE A 121 6.15 -1.26 4.83
C ILE A 121 6.97 -1.40 6.10
N VAL A 122 8.29 -1.59 5.95
CA VAL A 122 9.25 -1.69 7.06
C VAL A 122 10.50 -0.89 6.71
N ASP A 123 10.93 -0.02 7.63
CA ASP A 123 12.19 0.72 7.56
C ASP A 123 13.34 -0.25 7.26
N LYS A 124 14.13 0.02 6.23
CA LYS A 124 15.23 -0.83 5.75
C LYS A 124 16.22 -1.24 6.85
N ASN A 125 16.44 -0.39 7.84
CA ASN A 125 17.34 -0.67 8.97
C ASN A 125 16.77 -1.71 9.97
N TYR A 126 15.49 -2.06 9.80
CA TYR A 126 14.77 -3.04 10.62
C TYR A 126 14.35 -4.28 9.84
N ARG A 127 14.71 -4.36 8.55
CA ARG A 127 14.52 -5.58 7.76
C ARG A 127 15.43 -6.69 8.29
N GLY A 128 15.07 -7.95 8.04
CA GLY A 128 15.78 -9.12 8.60
C GLY A 128 15.49 -9.39 10.08
N LYS A 129 14.81 -8.50 10.81
CA LYS A 129 14.47 -8.65 12.24
C LYS A 129 13.05 -9.17 12.48
N SER A 130 12.46 -9.82 11.52
CA SER A 130 11.09 -10.37 11.55
C SER A 130 9.96 -9.34 11.78
N VAL A 131 10.23 -8.04 11.69
CA VAL A 131 9.22 -6.98 11.88
C VAL A 131 8.09 -7.12 10.87
N GLY A 132 8.41 -7.27 9.58
CA GLY A 132 7.40 -7.45 8.52
C GLY A 132 6.54 -8.68 8.73
N LYS A 133 7.14 -9.82 9.14
CA LYS A 133 6.40 -11.05 9.43
C LYS A 133 5.44 -10.86 10.60
N LYS A 134 5.86 -10.24 11.69
CA LYS A 134 5.00 -9.93 12.84
C LYS A 134 3.81 -9.05 12.45
N LEU A 135 4.08 -7.97 11.73
CA LEU A 135 3.05 -7.05 11.23
C LEU A 135 2.02 -7.77 10.35
N LEU A 136 2.49 -8.56 9.39
CA LEU A 136 1.61 -9.26 8.45
C LEU A 136 0.77 -10.32 9.16
N LEU A 137 1.35 -11.13 10.04
CA LEU A 137 0.62 -12.16 10.81
C LEU A 137 -0.43 -11.53 11.74
N GLU A 138 -0.10 -10.43 12.42
CA GLU A 138 -1.07 -9.71 13.25
C GLU A 138 -2.20 -9.12 12.40
N THR A 139 -1.88 -8.62 11.20
CA THR A 139 -2.88 -8.13 10.23
C THR A 139 -3.83 -9.26 9.81
N PHE A 140 -3.33 -10.46 9.53
CA PHE A 140 -4.14 -11.63 9.21
C PHE A 140 -5.10 -12.00 10.35
N GLU A 141 -4.61 -12.01 11.59
CA GLU A 141 -5.44 -12.31 12.76
C GLU A 141 -6.55 -11.26 12.96
N LEU A 142 -6.27 -9.99 12.71
CA LEU A 142 -7.29 -8.94 12.79
C LEU A 142 -8.33 -9.06 11.67
N ALA A 143 -7.89 -9.35 10.46
CA ALA A 143 -8.79 -9.55 9.31
C ALA A 143 -9.71 -10.76 9.55
N LYS A 144 -9.16 -11.87 10.07
CA LYS A 144 -9.95 -13.04 10.48
C LYS A 144 -11.00 -12.69 11.53
N LYS A 145 -10.62 -11.95 12.58
CA LYS A 145 -11.55 -11.46 13.62
C LYS A 145 -12.66 -10.55 13.06
N ASP A 146 -12.40 -9.85 11.95
CA ASP A 146 -13.40 -9.05 11.24
C ASP A 146 -14.26 -9.88 10.26
N GLY A 147 -14.14 -11.22 10.32
CA GLY A 147 -14.96 -12.17 9.57
C GLY A 147 -14.53 -12.34 8.12
N MET A 148 -13.27 -12.05 7.79
CA MET A 148 -12.70 -12.35 6.48
C MET A 148 -12.11 -13.76 6.47
N SER A 149 -12.28 -14.46 5.35
CA SER A 149 -11.78 -15.81 5.11
C SER A 149 -10.62 -15.82 4.12
N ARG A 150 -10.53 -14.78 3.29
CA ARG A 150 -9.59 -14.74 2.17
C ARG A 150 -9.13 -13.31 1.86
N LEU A 151 -7.81 -13.10 1.85
CA LEU A 151 -7.18 -11.83 1.49
C LEU A 151 -6.32 -11.98 0.25
N GLN A 152 -6.32 -10.94 -0.58
CA GLN A 152 -5.33 -10.76 -1.64
C GLN A 152 -4.16 -9.90 -1.14
N ILE A 153 -3.03 -10.05 -1.81
CA ILE A 153 -1.85 -9.20 -1.68
C ILE A 153 -1.34 -8.93 -3.09
N LEU A 154 -1.36 -7.68 -3.49
CA LEU A 154 -0.79 -7.23 -4.75
C LEU A 154 0.67 -6.83 -4.52
N THR A 155 1.58 -7.30 -5.38
CA THR A 155 3.02 -7.01 -5.28
C THR A 155 3.70 -7.21 -6.63
N ASP A 156 4.93 -6.76 -6.76
CA ASP A 156 5.72 -6.81 -7.99
C ASP A 156 7.17 -7.22 -7.72
N GLU A 157 7.99 -7.27 -8.78
CA GLU A 157 9.39 -7.67 -8.70
C GLU A 157 10.28 -6.67 -7.97
N SER A 158 9.89 -5.40 -7.87
CA SER A 158 10.63 -4.39 -7.11
C SER A 158 10.56 -4.64 -5.60
N CYS A 159 9.58 -5.43 -5.16
CA CYS A 159 9.36 -5.82 -3.79
C CYS A 159 9.96 -7.19 -3.45
N ASN A 160 10.13 -7.49 -2.17
CA ASN A 160 10.49 -8.84 -1.71
C ASN A 160 9.26 -9.77 -1.73
N TYR A 161 8.74 -10.08 -2.91
CA TYR A 161 7.49 -10.84 -3.10
C TYR A 161 7.54 -12.26 -2.53
N LYS A 162 8.71 -12.94 -2.56
CA LYS A 162 8.89 -14.29 -1.96
C LYS A 162 8.69 -14.31 -0.45
N PHE A 163 8.75 -13.16 0.19
CA PHE A 163 8.44 -13.01 1.61
C PHE A 163 7.02 -13.48 1.95
N TYR A 164 6.06 -13.28 1.06
CA TYR A 164 4.68 -13.69 1.27
C TYR A 164 4.51 -15.22 1.30
N GLU A 165 5.30 -15.95 0.52
CA GLU A 165 5.32 -17.43 0.56
C GLU A 165 5.80 -17.93 1.95
N ILE A 166 6.86 -17.31 2.49
CA ILE A 166 7.38 -17.61 3.83
C ILE A 166 6.33 -17.32 4.93
N CYS A 167 5.40 -16.39 4.66
CA CYS A 167 4.29 -16.07 5.55
C CYS A 167 3.04 -16.95 5.31
N GLY A 168 3.16 -17.98 4.47
CA GLY A 168 2.09 -18.94 4.19
C GLY A 168 1.01 -18.39 3.27
N CYS A 169 1.37 -17.48 2.35
CA CYS A 169 0.53 -17.05 1.25
C CYS A 169 0.87 -17.87 0.01
N LYS A 170 -0.08 -18.04 -0.89
CA LYS A 170 0.09 -18.77 -2.15
C LYS A 170 0.03 -17.78 -3.32
N LYS A 171 1.02 -17.80 -4.21
CA LYS A 171 0.95 -17.06 -5.48
C LYS A 171 -0.10 -17.73 -6.37
N ILE A 172 -1.09 -16.97 -6.83
CA ILE A 172 -2.21 -17.48 -7.64
C ILE A 172 -2.29 -16.84 -9.01
N TYR A 173 -1.64 -15.68 -9.20
CA TYR A 173 -1.65 -14.99 -10.48
C TYR A 173 -0.31 -14.27 -10.71
N GLU A 174 0.09 -14.21 -11.96
CA GLU A 174 1.26 -13.47 -12.44
C GLU A 174 0.88 -12.75 -13.73
N THR A 175 1.25 -11.48 -13.84
CA THR A 175 1.04 -10.68 -15.04
C THR A 175 2.26 -9.80 -15.27
N ILE A 176 2.29 -9.18 -16.44
CA ILE A 176 3.31 -8.20 -16.79
C ILE A 176 2.64 -6.83 -16.73
N ILE A 177 3.22 -5.93 -15.94
CA ILE A 177 2.84 -4.53 -15.90
C ILE A 177 3.87 -3.72 -16.68
N GLU A 178 3.38 -2.76 -17.47
CA GLU A 178 4.25 -1.83 -18.15
C GLU A 178 4.87 -0.89 -17.09
N ASN A 179 6.20 -0.86 -17.05
CA ASN A 179 6.92 0.10 -16.21
C ASN A 179 6.79 1.49 -16.82
N ARG A 180 5.80 2.26 -16.36
CA ARG A 180 5.52 3.62 -16.84
C ARG A 180 5.96 4.63 -15.79
N GLU A 181 7.16 5.16 -15.93
CA GLU A 181 7.48 6.42 -15.28
C GLU A 181 6.86 7.58 -16.09
N TYR A 182 5.94 8.34 -15.50
CA TYR A 182 5.34 9.58 -16.08
C TYR A 182 4.67 9.44 -17.45
N GLY A 183 4.05 8.30 -17.72
CA GLY A 183 3.45 8.08 -19.03
C GLY A 183 4.48 7.93 -20.15
N LYS A 184 5.77 7.85 -19.83
CA LYS A 184 6.84 7.44 -20.72
C LYS A 184 7.30 6.06 -20.33
N LEU A 185 7.44 5.17 -21.29
CA LEU A 185 8.17 3.91 -21.14
C LEU A 185 9.64 4.29 -20.87
N GLU A 186 10.11 4.20 -19.63
CA GLU A 186 11.51 4.51 -19.29
C GLU A 186 12.44 3.32 -19.46
N SER A 187 11.91 2.10 -19.50
CA SER A 187 12.68 0.91 -19.87
C SER A 187 11.85 0.00 -20.78
N GLU A 188 12.51 -0.69 -21.70
CA GLU A 188 11.91 -1.78 -22.50
C GLU A 188 11.63 -3.03 -21.63
N GLU A 189 11.97 -3.01 -20.34
CA GLU A 189 11.79 -4.12 -19.43
C GLU A 189 10.45 -3.94 -18.69
N ASN A 190 9.50 -4.76 -19.08
CA ASN A 190 8.24 -4.94 -18.38
C ASN A 190 8.51 -5.57 -17.00
N GLU A 191 7.82 -5.09 -15.97
CA GLU A 191 7.93 -5.61 -14.61
C GLU A 191 6.84 -6.67 -14.36
N LYS A 192 7.21 -7.77 -13.69
CA LYS A 192 6.24 -8.79 -13.29
C LYS A 192 5.51 -8.35 -12.02
N ALA A 193 4.20 -8.50 -12.05
CA ALA A 193 3.32 -8.30 -10.90
C ALA A 193 2.66 -9.62 -10.50
N TYR A 194 2.40 -9.76 -9.21
CA TYR A 194 1.92 -11.00 -8.60
C TYR A 194 0.72 -10.74 -7.70
N ILE A 195 -0.22 -11.69 -7.71
CA ILE A 195 -1.28 -11.75 -6.73
C ILE A 195 -1.04 -12.95 -5.83
N TYR A 196 -0.95 -12.70 -4.54
CA TYR A 196 -0.90 -13.71 -3.52
C TYR A 196 -2.24 -13.82 -2.80
N GLU A 197 -2.63 -15.05 -2.48
CA GLU A 197 -3.77 -15.38 -1.67
C GLU A 197 -3.34 -15.75 -0.25
N LYS A 198 -4.08 -15.27 0.74
CA LYS A 198 -4.03 -15.77 2.12
C LYS A 198 -5.39 -16.27 2.55
N ILE A 199 -5.50 -17.57 2.82
CA ILE A 199 -6.67 -18.16 3.47
C ILE A 199 -6.51 -17.99 4.98
N LEU A 200 -7.53 -17.40 5.61
CA LEU A 200 -7.60 -17.11 7.04
C LEU A 200 -8.42 -18.22 7.72
N LYS A 201 -7.77 -19.29 8.13
CA LYS A 201 -8.41 -20.44 8.82
C LYS A 201 -8.64 -20.18 10.30
#